data_4d4bb17ed1ad8728bb8724a12cb687f6
#
_entry.id   4d4bb17ed1ad8728bb8724a12cb687f6
#
_cell.length_a   1.000
_cell.length_b   1.000
_cell.length_c   1.000
_cell.angle_alpha   90.00
_cell.angle_beta   90.00
_cell.angle_gamma   90.00
#
_symmetry.space_group_name_H-M   'P 1'
#
loop_
_entity.id
_entity.type
_entity.pdbx_description
1 polymer ?
#
loop_
_entity_poly.entity_id
_entity_poly.type
_entity_poly.pdbx_seq_one_letter_code
_entity_poly.pdbx_strand_id
1 'polypeptide(L)'
;AKLALDEEDLDRCGTVVGTGIGGIDSIHDVYTTLFDKGPGRVSPFAVPMMIANMSSARVSIRLGLKGPVITDVTACTSGTNAIGDAFRIIQRGDADIMFAGGTEAAVSPAAVAGFAAMKAMSTRNDEPTKASRPFDKDRDGFVMGEGAGIVVLEELEHAKARGAHIYAEVVGYGTNGDAYHI
;
A
#
# COMPACT_ATOMS: atom_id res chain seq x y z
N ALA A 1 -4.59 16.33 -7.70
CA ALA A 1 -5.96 16.68 -7.26
C ALA A 1 -6.14 18.20 -7.14
N LYS A 2 -5.04 18.97 -7.08
CA LYS A 2 -5.06 20.43 -6.82
C LYS A 2 -5.84 20.75 -5.54
N LEU A 3 -5.66 19.95 -4.51
CA LEU A 3 -6.28 20.08 -3.20
C LEU A 3 -5.43 21.03 -2.34
N ALA A 4 -6.04 22.10 -1.83
CA ALA A 4 -5.42 23.06 -0.92
C ALA A 4 -5.73 22.61 0.52
N LEU A 5 -4.84 21.81 1.12
CA LEU A 5 -5.08 21.22 2.45
C LEU A 5 -5.19 22.25 3.58
N ASP A 6 -4.68 23.45 3.39
CA ASP A 6 -4.80 24.57 4.31
C ASP A 6 -6.19 25.22 4.31
N GLU A 7 -7.02 24.89 3.32
CA GLU A 7 -8.42 25.32 3.21
C GLU A 7 -9.42 24.25 3.64
N GLU A 8 -8.93 23.02 3.99
CA GLU A 8 -9.74 21.86 4.31
C GLU A 8 -9.87 21.61 5.82
N ASP A 9 -10.97 20.99 6.22
CA ASP A 9 -11.09 20.42 7.57
C ASP A 9 -10.26 19.13 7.67
N LEU A 10 -9.06 19.26 8.23
CA LEU A 10 -8.12 18.14 8.34
C LEU A 10 -8.63 17.00 9.26
N ASP A 11 -9.59 17.27 10.15
CA ASP A 11 -10.22 16.22 10.98
C ASP A 11 -11.15 15.33 10.16
N ARG A 12 -11.53 15.79 8.96
CA ARG A 12 -12.32 15.04 7.96
C ARG A 12 -11.49 14.56 6.76
N CYS A 13 -10.17 14.72 6.83
CA CYS A 13 -9.23 14.24 5.83
C CYS A 13 -8.43 13.05 6.37
N GLY A 14 -8.50 11.91 5.72
CA GLY A 14 -7.86 10.68 6.17
C GLY A 14 -7.03 9.98 5.10
N THR A 15 -6.52 8.81 5.45
CA THR A 15 -5.73 7.97 4.53
C THR A 15 -5.88 6.48 4.82
N VAL A 16 -5.97 5.69 3.74
CA VAL A 16 -5.88 4.23 3.77
C VAL A 16 -4.85 3.80 2.73
N VAL A 17 -3.69 3.33 3.16
CA VAL A 17 -2.64 2.85 2.26
C VAL A 17 -2.34 1.38 2.56
N GLY A 18 -2.69 0.51 1.62
CA GLY A 18 -2.45 -0.92 1.74
C GLY A 18 -0.99 -1.30 1.43
N THR A 19 -0.51 -2.33 2.08
CA THR A 19 0.79 -2.98 1.81
C THR A 19 0.70 -4.47 2.11
N GLY A 20 1.34 -5.31 1.31
CA GLY A 20 1.29 -6.76 1.52
C GLY A 20 2.29 -7.25 2.56
N ILE A 21 3.48 -6.65 2.61
CA ILE A 21 4.61 -7.14 3.40
C ILE A 21 5.08 -6.08 4.42
N GLY A 22 5.02 -4.80 4.07
CA GLY A 22 5.55 -3.74 4.91
C GLY A 22 7.09 -3.68 4.88
N GLY A 23 7.72 -3.39 6.01
CA GLY A 23 9.15 -3.10 6.11
C GLY A 23 10.06 -4.34 6.19
N ILE A 24 10.00 -5.26 5.22
CA ILE A 24 10.76 -6.52 5.24
C ILE A 24 12.27 -6.30 5.28
N ASP A 25 12.79 -5.31 4.58
CA ASP A 25 14.23 -4.99 4.62
C ASP A 25 14.64 -4.47 6.00
N SER A 26 13.79 -3.65 6.62
CA SER A 26 14.02 -3.18 7.98
C SER A 26 14.05 -4.34 8.99
N ILE A 27 13.20 -5.34 8.81
CA ILE A 27 13.21 -6.57 9.61
C ILE A 27 14.54 -7.31 9.41
N HIS A 28 14.98 -7.49 8.18
CA HIS A 28 16.26 -8.13 7.86
C HIS A 28 17.42 -7.40 8.53
N ASP A 29 17.48 -6.08 8.42
CA ASP A 29 18.56 -5.25 9.01
C ASP A 29 18.57 -5.33 10.54
N VAL A 30 17.37 -5.37 11.16
CA VAL A 30 17.24 -5.53 12.61
C VAL A 30 17.83 -6.86 13.06
N TYR A 31 17.48 -7.97 12.41
CA TYR A 31 17.99 -9.29 12.75
C TYR A 31 19.50 -9.40 12.49
N THR A 32 19.99 -8.91 11.37
CA THR A 32 21.41 -8.87 11.07
C THR A 32 22.18 -8.10 12.14
N THR A 33 21.69 -6.91 12.49
CA THR A 33 22.32 -6.09 13.54
C THR A 33 22.27 -6.78 14.92
N LEU A 34 21.12 -7.39 15.26
CA LEU A 34 20.94 -8.08 16.53
C LEU A 34 21.94 -9.24 16.71
N PHE A 35 22.10 -10.06 15.66
CA PHE A 35 22.97 -11.24 15.72
C PHE A 35 24.45 -10.87 15.63
N ASP A 36 24.82 -9.90 14.80
CA ASP A 36 26.20 -9.53 14.59
C ASP A 36 26.76 -8.58 15.68
N LYS A 37 25.92 -7.70 16.22
CA LYS A 37 26.36 -6.56 17.06
C LYS A 37 25.66 -6.49 18.42
N GLY A 38 24.66 -7.35 18.65
CA GLY A 38 23.89 -7.41 19.89
C GLY A 38 22.77 -6.36 20.00
N PRO A 39 21.89 -6.49 21.01
CA PRO A 39 20.65 -5.71 21.11
C PRO A 39 20.89 -4.20 21.31
N GLY A 40 22.00 -3.79 21.92
CA GLY A 40 22.32 -2.38 22.14
C GLY A 40 22.66 -1.60 20.85
N ARG A 41 22.75 -2.27 19.70
CA ARG A 41 23.08 -1.65 18.40
C ARG A 41 21.89 -1.61 17.47
N VAL A 42 20.75 -2.20 17.84
CA VAL A 42 19.50 -2.12 17.06
C VAL A 42 19.00 -0.67 17.06
N SER A 43 18.55 -0.22 15.89
CA SER A 43 18.04 1.15 15.73
C SER A 43 16.82 1.42 16.61
N PRO A 44 16.71 2.58 17.28
CA PRO A 44 15.49 2.97 18.00
C PRO A 44 14.29 3.16 17.06
N PHE A 45 14.52 3.30 15.76
CA PHE A 45 13.48 3.39 14.73
C PHE A 45 13.11 2.03 14.12
N ALA A 46 13.66 0.92 14.62
CA ALA A 46 13.42 -0.41 14.08
C ALA A 46 11.92 -0.72 13.98
N VAL A 47 11.17 -0.53 15.07
CA VAL A 47 9.72 -0.80 15.09
C VAL A 47 8.96 0.09 14.12
N PRO A 48 9.07 1.43 14.14
CA PRO A 48 8.40 2.29 13.17
C PRO A 48 8.77 2.00 11.69
N MET A 49 9.96 1.49 11.44
CA MET A 49 10.39 1.20 10.06
C MET A 49 9.85 -0.14 9.54
N MET A 50 9.48 -1.08 10.42
CA MET A 50 9.04 -2.41 9.99
C MET A 50 7.53 -2.61 9.99
N ILE A 51 6.75 -1.87 10.82
CA ILE A 51 5.32 -2.10 10.95
C ILE A 51 4.54 -1.56 9.75
N ALA A 52 3.58 -2.36 9.27
CA ALA A 52 2.86 -2.11 8.02
C ALA A 52 2.05 -0.80 8.02
N ASN A 53 1.50 -0.41 9.18
CA ASN A 53 0.65 0.79 9.28
C ASN A 53 1.42 2.11 9.09
N MET A 54 2.74 2.08 9.02
CA MET A 54 3.53 3.30 8.80
C MET A 54 3.37 3.88 7.40
N SER A 55 2.93 3.12 6.41
CA SER A 55 2.57 3.65 5.10
C SER A 55 1.50 4.75 5.22
N SER A 56 0.36 4.46 5.85
CA SER A 56 -0.69 5.44 6.11
C SER A 56 -0.27 6.51 7.12
N ALA A 57 0.36 6.10 8.23
CA ALA A 57 0.78 7.04 9.27
C ALA A 57 1.75 8.12 8.74
N ARG A 58 2.69 7.76 7.86
CA ARG A 58 3.63 8.72 7.26
C ARG A 58 2.93 9.72 6.34
N VAL A 59 1.92 9.28 5.58
CA VAL A 59 1.09 10.18 4.76
C VAL A 59 0.32 11.15 5.66
N SER A 60 -0.36 10.63 6.71
CA SER A 60 -1.08 11.44 7.69
C SER A 60 -0.18 12.50 8.33
N ILE A 61 0.99 12.10 8.86
CA ILE A 61 1.95 13.03 9.50
C ILE A 61 2.43 14.08 8.49
N ARG A 62 2.77 13.66 7.26
CA ARG A 62 3.33 14.57 6.24
C ARG A 62 2.33 15.62 5.78
N LEU A 63 1.05 15.26 5.70
CA LEU A 63 -0.01 16.10 5.19
C LEU A 63 -0.86 16.74 6.30
N GLY A 64 -0.63 16.38 7.56
CA GLY A 64 -1.39 16.90 8.70
C GLY A 64 -2.80 16.33 8.81
N LEU A 65 -3.09 15.16 8.18
CA LEU A 65 -4.42 14.56 8.16
C LEU A 65 -4.77 14.01 9.55
N LYS A 66 -5.96 14.33 10.06
CA LYS A 66 -6.42 13.96 11.40
C LYS A 66 -7.66 13.08 11.39
N GLY A 67 -8.26 12.86 10.21
CA GLY A 67 -9.34 11.91 10.01
C GLY A 67 -8.87 10.45 10.12
N PRO A 68 -9.66 9.47 9.62
CA PRO A 68 -9.31 8.05 9.72
C PRO A 68 -7.96 7.72 9.09
N VAL A 69 -7.10 6.99 9.82
CA VAL A 69 -5.79 6.51 9.35
C VAL A 69 -5.75 5.00 9.52
N ILE A 70 -5.81 4.26 8.42
CA ILE A 70 -5.92 2.80 8.41
C ILE A 70 -4.92 2.24 7.39
N THR A 71 -4.49 1.01 7.58
CA THR A 71 -3.67 0.27 6.61
C THR A 71 -4.25 -1.12 6.42
N ASP A 72 -4.56 -1.45 5.18
CA ASP A 72 -5.01 -2.79 4.80
C ASP A 72 -3.81 -3.67 4.48
N VAL A 73 -3.85 -4.89 5.02
CA VAL A 73 -2.83 -5.91 4.78
C VAL A 73 -3.54 -7.18 4.31
N THR A 74 -3.81 -7.23 3.02
CA THR A 74 -4.53 -8.31 2.33
C THR A 74 -3.75 -8.81 1.12
N ALA A 75 -2.43 -8.95 1.29
CA ALA A 75 -1.50 -9.37 0.25
C ALA A 75 -1.61 -8.47 -1.01
N CYS A 76 -1.68 -9.05 -2.21
CA CYS A 76 -1.73 -8.29 -3.48
C CYS A 76 -3.00 -7.44 -3.64
N THR A 77 -4.06 -7.69 -2.86
CA THR A 77 -5.30 -6.89 -2.90
C THR A 77 -5.29 -5.70 -1.97
N SER A 78 -4.23 -5.51 -1.17
CA SER A 78 -4.18 -4.46 -0.14
C SER A 78 -4.52 -3.06 -0.68
N GLY A 79 -3.97 -2.70 -1.86
CA GLY A 79 -4.27 -1.42 -2.49
C GLY A 79 -5.71 -1.29 -2.97
N THR A 80 -6.30 -2.38 -3.47
CA THR A 80 -7.72 -2.42 -3.89
C THR A 80 -8.65 -2.31 -2.68
N ASN A 81 -8.35 -3.04 -1.61
CA ASN A 81 -9.11 -2.96 -0.36
C ASN A 81 -9.02 -1.55 0.23
N ALA A 82 -7.84 -0.96 0.27
CA ALA A 82 -7.63 0.40 0.76
C ALA A 82 -8.50 1.44 0.04
N ILE A 83 -8.64 1.33 -1.30
CA ILE A 83 -9.54 2.20 -2.07
C ILE A 83 -11.00 1.92 -1.72
N GLY A 84 -11.38 0.64 -1.59
CA GLY A 84 -12.74 0.25 -1.25
C GLY A 84 -13.16 0.67 0.16
N ASP A 85 -12.27 0.52 1.12
CA ASP A 85 -12.54 0.90 2.51
C ASP A 85 -12.58 2.42 2.68
N ALA A 86 -11.71 3.15 1.99
CA ALA A 86 -11.77 4.61 1.91
C ALA A 86 -13.10 5.10 1.29
N PHE A 87 -13.58 4.44 0.22
CA PHE A 87 -14.89 4.71 -0.35
C PHE A 87 -16.00 4.51 0.69
N ARG A 88 -15.97 3.42 1.47
CA ARG A 88 -16.97 3.16 2.52
C ARG A 88 -16.90 4.18 3.65
N ILE A 89 -15.72 4.66 4.02
CA ILE A 89 -15.53 5.71 5.03
C ILE A 89 -16.23 7.00 4.58
N ILE A 90 -15.98 7.44 3.33
CA ILE A 90 -16.66 8.62 2.77
C ILE A 90 -18.18 8.39 2.66
N GLN A 91 -18.60 7.23 2.17
CA GLN A 91 -20.02 6.90 2.02
C GLN A 91 -20.80 6.95 3.33
N ARG A 92 -20.16 6.60 4.46
CA ARG A 92 -20.75 6.70 5.80
C ARG A 92 -20.73 8.12 6.38
N GLY A 93 -20.04 9.05 5.73
CA GLY A 93 -19.85 10.40 6.23
C GLY A 93 -18.79 10.55 7.33
N ASP A 94 -17.91 9.57 7.48
CA ASP A 94 -16.83 9.60 8.49
C ASP A 94 -15.66 10.52 8.06
N ALA A 95 -15.50 10.75 6.75
CA ALA A 95 -14.54 11.69 6.16
C ALA A 95 -15.07 12.26 4.85
N ASP A 96 -14.54 13.41 4.42
CA ASP A 96 -14.84 14.03 3.14
C ASP A 96 -13.76 13.76 2.10
N ILE A 97 -12.51 13.57 2.55
CA ILE A 97 -11.35 13.35 1.69
C ILE A 97 -10.53 12.19 2.22
N MET A 98 -10.21 11.21 1.35
CA MET A 98 -9.36 10.07 1.69
C MET A 98 -8.25 9.89 0.65
N PHE A 99 -7.01 9.84 1.10
CA PHE A 99 -5.87 9.41 0.30
C PHE A 99 -5.80 7.88 0.36
N ALA A 100 -6.06 7.19 -0.74
CA ALA A 100 -6.21 5.75 -0.75
C ALA A 100 -5.41 5.08 -1.86
N GLY A 101 -4.88 3.90 -1.59
CA GLY A 101 -4.14 3.13 -2.59
C GLY A 101 -3.20 2.12 -1.96
N GLY A 102 -2.12 1.78 -2.65
CA GLY A 102 -1.16 0.79 -2.18
C GLY A 102 0.28 1.21 -2.39
N THR A 103 1.16 0.63 -1.59
CA THR A 103 2.61 0.78 -1.70
C THR A 103 3.31 -0.52 -1.32
N GLU A 104 4.38 -0.86 -2.04
CA GLU A 104 5.26 -1.97 -1.68
C GLU A 104 6.69 -1.69 -2.12
N ALA A 105 7.65 -1.99 -1.24
CA ALA A 105 9.08 -1.95 -1.52
C ALA A 105 9.71 -3.22 -0.92
N ALA A 106 9.56 -4.34 -1.62
CA ALA A 106 9.88 -5.67 -1.11
C ALA A 106 10.89 -6.44 -1.97
N VAL A 107 11.58 -5.78 -2.91
CA VAL A 107 12.63 -6.42 -3.71
C VAL A 107 13.90 -6.56 -2.87
N SER A 108 13.89 -7.55 -1.99
CA SER A 108 14.97 -7.85 -1.05
C SER A 108 15.41 -9.31 -1.15
N PRO A 109 16.61 -9.66 -0.70
CA PRO A 109 17.07 -11.04 -0.70
C PRO A 109 16.11 -12.01 0.00
N ALA A 110 15.52 -11.60 1.13
CA ALA A 110 14.59 -12.43 1.90
C ALA A 110 13.28 -12.67 1.14
N ALA A 111 12.67 -11.63 0.56
CA ALA A 111 11.43 -11.76 -0.20
C ALA A 111 11.64 -12.51 -1.51
N VAL A 112 12.73 -12.23 -2.24
CA VAL A 112 13.10 -12.96 -3.46
C VAL A 112 13.30 -14.44 -3.15
N ALA A 113 14.05 -14.79 -2.08
CA ALA A 113 14.25 -16.17 -1.68
C ALA A 113 12.93 -16.88 -1.33
N GLY A 114 12.03 -16.21 -0.62
CA GLY A 114 10.72 -16.74 -0.26
C GLY A 114 9.86 -17.08 -1.48
N PHE A 115 9.70 -16.13 -2.41
CA PHE A 115 8.94 -16.34 -3.64
C PHE A 115 9.61 -17.33 -4.60
N ALA A 116 10.94 -17.36 -4.66
CA ALA A 116 11.68 -18.35 -5.45
C ALA A 116 11.49 -19.77 -4.90
N ALA A 117 11.50 -19.94 -3.57
CA ALA A 117 11.24 -21.23 -2.93
C ALA A 117 9.83 -21.76 -3.25
N MET A 118 8.84 -20.89 -3.40
CA MET A 118 7.48 -21.22 -3.83
C MET A 118 7.40 -21.57 -5.34
N LYS A 119 8.47 -21.36 -6.11
CA LYS A 119 8.50 -21.46 -7.57
C LYS A 119 7.46 -20.53 -8.26
N ALA A 120 7.21 -19.39 -7.65
CA ALA A 120 6.21 -18.42 -8.15
C ALA A 120 6.81 -17.39 -9.11
N MET A 121 8.14 -17.21 -9.10
CA MET A 121 8.84 -16.22 -9.90
C MET A 121 9.30 -16.79 -11.24
N SER A 122 9.33 -15.93 -12.27
CA SER A 122 9.99 -16.24 -13.53
C SER A 122 11.48 -16.51 -13.35
N THR A 123 11.99 -17.49 -14.05
CA THR A 123 13.42 -17.84 -14.09
C THR A 123 14.09 -17.41 -15.39
N ARG A 124 13.42 -16.59 -16.20
CA ARG A 124 13.87 -16.15 -17.53
C ARG A 124 14.94 -15.06 -17.45
N ASN A 125 16.08 -15.40 -16.89
CA ASN A 125 17.19 -14.48 -16.65
C ASN A 125 18.00 -14.18 -17.93
N ASP A 126 17.89 -15.02 -18.97
CA ASP A 126 18.56 -14.80 -20.25
C ASP A 126 17.90 -13.68 -21.08
N GLU A 127 16.61 -13.42 -20.83
CA GLU A 127 15.84 -12.37 -21.51
C GLU A 127 15.03 -11.55 -20.48
N PRO A 128 15.67 -10.81 -19.56
CA PRO A 128 14.99 -10.18 -18.44
C PRO A 128 13.92 -9.17 -18.84
N THR A 129 14.10 -8.49 -19.97
CA THR A 129 13.12 -7.53 -20.53
C THR A 129 11.86 -8.19 -21.07
N LYS A 130 11.86 -9.51 -21.24
CA LYS A 130 10.72 -10.33 -21.71
C LYS A 130 10.20 -11.28 -20.62
N ALA A 131 10.74 -11.23 -19.40
CA ALA A 131 10.35 -12.12 -18.32
C ALA A 131 8.94 -11.82 -17.83
N SER A 132 8.60 -10.55 -17.59
CA SER A 132 7.23 -10.14 -17.25
C SER A 132 6.35 -10.18 -18.50
N ARG A 133 5.42 -11.15 -18.52
CA ARG A 133 4.56 -11.40 -19.70
C ARG A 133 3.17 -11.88 -19.28
N PRO A 134 2.36 -10.97 -18.64
CA PRO A 134 1.01 -11.29 -18.20
C PRO A 134 0.16 -11.82 -19.36
N PHE A 135 -0.68 -12.82 -19.09
CA PHE A 135 -1.59 -13.49 -20.03
C PHE A 135 -0.91 -14.28 -21.18
N ASP A 136 0.42 -14.24 -21.31
CA ASP A 136 1.13 -15.04 -22.29
C ASP A 136 1.03 -16.54 -21.91
N LYS A 137 0.86 -17.42 -22.94
CA LYS A 137 0.76 -18.86 -22.71
C LYS A 137 2.06 -19.47 -22.17
N ASP A 138 3.20 -18.87 -22.51
CA ASP A 138 4.55 -19.33 -22.16
C ASP A 138 5.12 -18.60 -20.92
N ARG A 139 4.27 -17.92 -20.14
CA ARG A 139 4.68 -17.31 -18.86
C ARG A 139 5.10 -18.39 -17.86
N ASP A 140 6.13 -18.12 -17.09
CA ASP A 140 6.75 -19.06 -16.15
C ASP A 140 6.78 -18.57 -14.70
N GLY A 141 6.12 -17.46 -14.42
CA GLY A 141 6.06 -16.85 -13.10
C GLY A 141 5.99 -15.33 -13.16
N PHE A 142 5.89 -14.69 -12.02
CA PHE A 142 5.86 -13.23 -11.96
C PHE A 142 7.28 -12.64 -11.79
N VAL A 143 7.41 -11.35 -12.06
CA VAL A 143 8.61 -10.56 -11.81
C VAL A 143 8.27 -9.56 -10.69
N MET A 144 9.03 -9.57 -9.61
CA MET A 144 8.82 -8.64 -8.50
C MET A 144 9.04 -7.19 -8.95
N GLY A 145 8.19 -6.31 -8.46
CA GLY A 145 8.31 -4.87 -8.65
C GLY A 145 8.09 -4.11 -7.34
N GLU A 146 8.45 -2.86 -7.33
CA GLU A 146 8.21 -1.91 -6.24
C GLU A 146 7.46 -0.71 -6.78
N GLY A 147 6.67 -0.08 -5.94
CA GLY A 147 5.97 1.12 -6.34
C GLY A 147 4.94 1.59 -5.32
N ALA A 148 4.35 2.74 -5.64
CA ALA A 148 3.21 3.28 -4.92
C ALA A 148 2.23 3.89 -5.90
N GLY A 149 0.93 3.69 -5.65
CA GLY A 149 -0.14 4.32 -6.40
C GLY A 149 -1.22 4.80 -5.44
N ILE A 150 -1.48 6.11 -5.42
CA ILE A 150 -2.46 6.73 -4.53
C ILE A 150 -3.45 7.54 -5.36
N VAL A 151 -4.73 7.33 -5.08
CA VAL A 151 -5.83 8.17 -5.56
C VAL A 151 -6.36 9.03 -4.42
N VAL A 152 -6.92 10.18 -4.75
CA VAL A 152 -7.67 11.01 -3.79
C VAL A 152 -9.14 10.75 -4.04
N LEU A 153 -9.80 10.14 -3.09
CA LEU A 153 -11.24 9.99 -3.06
C LEU A 153 -11.83 11.17 -2.29
N GLU A 154 -12.93 11.69 -2.77
CA GLU A 154 -13.55 12.88 -2.24
C GLU A 154 -15.07 12.76 -2.33
N GLU A 155 -15.78 13.27 -1.33
CA GLU A 155 -17.21 13.36 -1.36
C GLU A 155 -17.65 14.20 -2.57
N LEU A 156 -18.70 13.76 -3.28
CA LEU A 156 -19.05 14.29 -4.59
C LEU A 156 -19.43 15.78 -4.55
N GLU A 157 -20.26 16.20 -3.60
CA GLU A 157 -20.69 17.59 -3.52
C GLU A 157 -19.56 18.50 -3.03
N HIS A 158 -18.68 18.00 -2.16
CA HIS A 158 -17.45 18.67 -1.76
C HIS A 158 -16.55 18.93 -2.97
N ALA A 159 -16.30 17.90 -3.78
CA ALA A 159 -15.48 18.00 -5.00
C ALA A 159 -16.05 19.02 -6.00
N LYS A 160 -17.38 19.01 -6.20
CA LYS A 160 -18.09 19.96 -7.06
C LYS A 160 -17.98 21.40 -6.53
N ALA A 161 -18.16 21.58 -5.22
CA ALA A 161 -18.18 22.91 -4.60
C ALA A 161 -16.85 23.67 -4.80
N ARG A 162 -15.71 22.95 -4.73
CA ARG A 162 -14.37 23.51 -5.00
C ARG A 162 -13.96 23.50 -6.48
N GLY A 163 -14.82 23.02 -7.39
CA GLY A 163 -14.52 22.92 -8.82
C GLY A 163 -13.44 21.91 -9.16
N ALA A 164 -13.37 20.79 -8.44
CA ALA A 164 -12.39 19.75 -8.68
C ALA A 164 -12.54 19.12 -10.07
N HIS A 165 -11.41 18.71 -10.67
CA HIS A 165 -11.47 17.85 -11.84
C HIS A 165 -11.76 16.42 -11.39
N ILE A 166 -12.97 15.94 -11.70
CA ILE A 166 -13.43 14.59 -11.37
C ILE A 166 -13.10 13.66 -12.54
N TYR A 167 -12.29 12.62 -12.29
CA TYR A 167 -11.92 11.62 -13.29
C TYR A 167 -12.99 10.54 -13.44
N ALA A 168 -13.55 10.09 -12.32
CA ALA A 168 -14.58 9.06 -12.27
C ALA A 168 -15.29 9.09 -10.91
N GLU A 169 -16.43 8.43 -10.83
CA GLU A 169 -17.15 8.15 -9.59
C GLU A 169 -16.95 6.69 -9.21
N VAL A 170 -16.63 6.42 -7.92
CA VAL A 170 -16.59 5.06 -7.37
C VAL A 170 -18.01 4.72 -6.93
N VAL A 171 -18.67 3.80 -7.63
CA VAL A 171 -20.08 3.47 -7.43
C VAL A 171 -20.31 2.17 -6.66
N GLY A 172 -19.26 1.40 -6.38
CA GLY A 172 -19.40 0.13 -5.67
C GLY A 172 -18.07 -0.48 -5.25
N TYR A 173 -18.16 -1.33 -4.23
CA TYR A 173 -17.04 -2.12 -3.70
C TYR A 173 -17.58 -3.43 -3.15
N GLY A 174 -16.91 -4.52 -3.49
CA GLY A 174 -17.20 -5.85 -2.98
C GLY A 174 -15.91 -6.58 -2.61
N THR A 175 -15.97 -7.40 -1.56
CA THR A 175 -14.88 -8.24 -1.09
C THR A 175 -15.40 -9.60 -0.66
N ASN A 176 -14.63 -10.64 -0.92
CA ASN A 176 -14.92 -12.01 -0.51
C ASN A 176 -13.63 -12.82 -0.35
N GLY A 177 -13.76 -14.07 0.08
CA GLY A 177 -12.70 -15.07 0.10
C GLY A 177 -13.22 -16.38 -0.49
N ASP A 178 -12.35 -17.14 -1.16
CA ASP A 178 -12.71 -18.44 -1.75
C ASP A 178 -12.66 -19.60 -0.73
N ALA A 179 -11.98 -19.38 0.41
CA ALA A 179 -11.85 -20.36 1.50
C ALA A 179 -11.34 -21.75 1.05
N TYR A 180 -10.51 -21.77 0.00
CA TYR A 180 -10.07 -23.02 -0.65
C TYR A 180 -8.60 -23.34 -0.35
N HIS A 181 -7.68 -22.45 -0.64
CA HIS A 181 -6.23 -22.69 -0.52
C HIS A 181 -5.49 -21.38 -0.22
N ILE A 182 -4.28 -21.47 0.42
CA ILE A 182 -3.36 -20.33 0.62
C ILE A 182 -2.71 -19.92 -0.69
#